data_4a69b7984594e08b8e72dc105c767fb4
#
_entry.id   4a69b7984594e08b8e72dc105c767fb4
#
_cell.length_a   1.000
_cell.length_b   1.000
_cell.length_c   1.000
_cell.angle_alpha   90.00
_cell.angle_beta   90.00
_cell.angle_gamma   90.00
#
_symmetry.space_group_name_H-M   'P 1'
#
loop_
_entity.id
_entity.type
_entity.pdbx_description
1 polymer ?
#
loop_
_entity_poly.entity_id
_entity_poly.type
_entity_poly.pdbx_seq_one_letter_code
_entity_poly.pdbx_strand_id
1 'polypeptide(L)'
;YSRDDTFKIRTRSYLDSKLTFLEVKTDGEQDMTVKKRIPYTFEKRDTLTAEGHEYITAALGDILAGPVHKLEAVLTTGYRRTTVFLPQSEKNPVASRMTVDTNLTWTPLSENILMAGVNYRNFHGNLVGTTYGLPNAVIIETKSGVEPSVADQHLWDAGITPSKISKFATGVAAL
;
A
#
# COMPACT_ATOMS: atom_id res chain seq x y z
N TYR A 1 20.07 8.42 11.64
CA TYR A 1 18.62 8.54 11.77
C TYR A 1 18.15 7.28 12.45
N SER A 2 17.62 7.43 13.68
CA SER A 2 17.00 6.38 14.45
C SER A 2 15.79 5.82 13.66
N ARG A 3 15.66 4.52 13.60
CA ARG A 3 14.57 3.79 12.93
C ARG A 3 13.29 3.77 13.76
N ASP A 4 13.23 4.62 14.76
CA ASP A 4 12.16 4.59 15.73
C ASP A 4 10.91 5.22 15.14
N ASP A 5 9.82 4.44 15.17
CA ASP A 5 8.44 4.82 14.89
C ASP A 5 8.05 5.07 13.43
N THR A 6 8.35 4.11 12.53
CA THR A 6 7.78 4.20 11.19
C THR A 6 6.33 3.76 11.17
N PHE A 7 5.47 4.57 10.60
CA PHE A 7 4.09 4.24 10.37
C PHE A 7 3.69 4.48 8.90
N LYS A 8 2.65 3.81 8.46
CA LYS A 8 2.06 4.01 7.14
C LYS A 8 0.55 4.12 7.26
N ILE A 9 0.01 5.21 6.73
CA ILE A 9 -1.42 5.46 6.64
C ILE A 9 -1.83 5.35 5.18
N ARG A 10 -2.95 4.69 4.91
CA ARG A 10 -3.54 4.66 3.57
C ARG A 10 -5.02 4.35 3.62
N THR A 11 -5.75 4.81 2.62
CA THR A 11 -6.98 4.17 2.21
C THR A 11 -6.66 3.00 1.28
N ARG A 12 -7.44 1.95 1.35
CA ARG A 12 -7.40 0.83 0.41
C ARG A 12 -8.79 0.59 -0.14
N SER A 13 -8.94 0.79 -1.44
CA SER A 13 -10.21 0.59 -2.13
C SER A 13 -10.11 -0.59 -3.08
N TYR A 14 -11.15 -1.41 -3.06
CA TYR A 14 -11.38 -2.48 -4.03
C TYR A 14 -12.45 -1.98 -5.00
N LEU A 15 -12.03 -1.60 -6.21
CA LEU A 15 -12.89 -0.86 -7.14
C LEU A 15 -14.12 -1.66 -7.57
N ASP A 16 -13.98 -2.97 -7.79
CA ASP A 16 -15.06 -3.85 -8.25
C ASP A 16 -16.18 -4.00 -7.21
N SER A 17 -15.83 -4.07 -5.93
CA SER A 17 -16.77 -4.23 -4.81
C SER A 17 -17.11 -2.94 -4.09
N LYS A 18 -16.48 -1.83 -4.46
CA LYS A 18 -16.56 -0.52 -3.78
C LYS A 18 -16.27 -0.59 -2.27
N LEU A 19 -15.54 -1.60 -1.83
CA LEU A 19 -15.11 -1.72 -0.44
C LEU A 19 -13.88 -0.84 -0.21
N THR A 20 -13.92 -0.02 0.81
CA THR A 20 -12.81 0.84 1.21
C THR A 20 -12.53 0.72 2.69
N PHE A 21 -11.26 0.78 3.05
CA PHE A 21 -10.77 0.76 4.43
C PHE A 21 -9.74 1.85 4.62
N LEU A 22 -9.77 2.51 5.76
CA LEU A 22 -8.65 3.31 6.25
C LEU A 22 -7.77 2.40 7.09
N GLU A 23 -6.51 2.24 6.68
CA GLU A 23 -5.54 1.34 7.30
C GLU A 23 -4.38 2.15 7.89
N VAL A 24 -4.02 1.83 9.13
CA VAL A 24 -2.80 2.29 9.79
C VAL A 24 -1.92 1.07 10.04
N LYS A 25 -0.65 1.17 9.66
CA LYS A 25 0.37 0.18 9.95
C LYS A 25 1.48 0.82 10.74
N THR A 26 1.89 0.15 11.79
CA THR A 26 3.04 0.52 12.64
C THR A 26 3.99 -0.66 12.72
N ASP A 27 5.24 -0.39 13.00
CA ASP A 27 6.17 -1.42 13.37
C ASP A 27 5.82 -1.90 14.80
N GLY A 28 5.77 -3.19 14.98
CA GLY A 28 5.54 -3.85 16.26
C GLY A 28 6.81 -4.50 16.79
N GLU A 29 6.71 -5.21 17.88
CA GLU A 29 7.82 -5.98 18.45
C GLU A 29 8.30 -7.05 17.46
N GLN A 30 9.61 -7.36 17.49
CA GLN A 30 10.26 -8.41 16.69
C GLN A 30 10.07 -8.25 15.16
N ASP A 31 10.17 -7.03 14.64
CA ASP A 31 9.97 -6.71 13.21
C ASP A 31 8.59 -7.09 12.66
N MET A 32 7.62 -7.37 13.52
CA MET A 32 6.24 -7.62 13.11
C MET A 32 5.53 -6.30 12.77
N THR A 33 4.74 -6.31 11.72
CA THR A 33 3.89 -5.16 11.38
C THR A 33 2.53 -5.30 12.06
N VAL A 34 2.17 -4.34 12.89
CA VAL A 34 0.81 -4.21 13.43
C VAL A 34 -0.05 -3.46 12.41
N LYS A 35 -1.19 -4.05 12.07
CA LYS A 35 -2.14 -3.46 11.12
C LYS A 35 -3.49 -3.26 11.79
N LYS A 36 -3.96 -2.02 11.87
CA LYS A 36 -5.32 -1.66 12.28
C LYS A 36 -6.07 -1.11 11.07
N ARG A 37 -7.40 -1.32 11.00
CA ARG A 37 -8.24 -0.77 9.93
C ARG A 37 -9.66 -0.56 10.38
N ILE A 38 -10.33 0.42 9.77
CA ILE A 38 -11.78 0.63 9.85
C ILE A 38 -12.39 0.63 8.45
N PRO A 39 -13.68 0.29 8.28
CA PRO A 39 -14.42 0.58 7.07
C PRO A 39 -14.36 2.07 6.75
N TYR A 40 -14.33 2.41 5.46
CA TYR A 40 -14.27 3.80 5.03
C TYR A 40 -15.17 4.03 3.81
N THR A 41 -15.66 5.25 3.64
CA THR A 41 -16.56 5.59 2.53
C THR A 41 -15.81 5.60 1.21
N PHE A 42 -16.31 4.86 0.21
CA PHE A 42 -15.65 4.73 -1.10
C PHE A 42 -15.52 6.07 -1.82
N GLU A 43 -16.52 6.93 -1.72
CA GLU A 43 -16.56 8.25 -2.35
C GLU A 43 -15.55 9.23 -1.73
N LYS A 44 -15.11 8.96 -0.51
CA LYS A 44 -14.13 9.78 0.24
C LYS A 44 -12.74 9.15 0.32
N ARG A 45 -12.48 8.14 -0.51
CA ARG A 45 -11.21 7.39 -0.47
C ARG A 45 -9.95 8.24 -0.69
N ASP A 46 -10.09 9.37 -1.36
CA ASP A 46 -8.97 10.27 -1.67
C ASP A 46 -8.87 11.46 -0.68
N THR A 47 -9.70 11.46 0.36
CA THR A 47 -9.72 12.51 1.38
C THR A 47 -9.68 11.92 2.77
N LEU A 48 -9.14 12.67 3.73
CA LEU A 48 -9.18 12.30 5.13
C LEU A 48 -10.33 13.03 5.83
N THR A 49 -11.34 12.26 6.28
CA THR A 49 -12.51 12.79 6.99
C THR A 49 -12.20 13.06 8.46
N ALA A 50 -13.08 13.79 9.17
CA ALA A 50 -12.96 13.98 10.62
C ALA A 50 -12.88 12.65 11.38
N GLU A 51 -13.73 11.66 11.04
CA GLU A 51 -13.68 10.32 11.60
C GLU A 51 -12.34 9.62 11.31
N GLY A 52 -11.79 9.83 10.10
CA GLY A 52 -10.48 9.32 9.73
C GLY A 52 -9.36 9.94 10.56
N HIS A 53 -9.42 11.23 10.84
CA HIS A 53 -8.48 11.92 11.73
C HIS A 53 -8.54 11.37 13.16
N GLU A 54 -9.74 11.20 13.70
CA GLU A 54 -9.95 10.62 15.04
C GLU A 54 -9.39 9.20 15.13
N TYR A 55 -9.68 8.38 14.12
CA TYR A 55 -9.15 7.01 14.05
C TYR A 55 -7.63 6.96 14.00
N ILE A 56 -7.00 7.79 13.16
CA ILE A 56 -5.55 7.84 13.04
C ILE A 56 -4.92 8.29 14.36
N THR A 57 -5.48 9.33 15.00
CA THR A 57 -5.03 9.80 16.31
C THR A 57 -5.08 8.69 17.35
N ALA A 58 -6.20 7.97 17.42
CA ALA A 58 -6.35 6.84 18.36
C ALA A 58 -5.44 5.65 18.02
N ALA A 59 -5.16 5.41 16.73
CA ALA A 59 -4.33 4.29 16.31
C ALA A 59 -2.83 4.51 16.52
N LEU A 60 -2.36 5.74 16.37
CA LEU A 60 -0.94 6.11 16.48
C LEU A 60 -0.56 6.60 17.88
N GLY A 61 -1.49 7.26 18.61
CA GLY A 61 -1.19 7.80 19.93
C GLY A 61 0.08 8.69 19.91
N ASP A 62 1.02 8.36 20.77
CA ASP A 62 2.27 9.11 20.94
C ASP A 62 3.29 8.92 19.78
N ILE A 63 3.05 7.95 18.89
CA ILE A 63 3.92 7.73 17.72
C ILE A 63 3.87 8.92 16.75
N LEU A 64 2.77 9.66 16.74
CA LEU A 64 2.59 10.79 15.84
C LEU A 64 3.26 12.05 16.40
N ALA A 65 4.43 12.38 15.90
CA ALA A 65 5.19 13.57 16.31
C ALA A 65 4.55 14.92 15.90
N GLY A 66 3.40 14.91 15.23
CA GLY A 66 2.75 16.11 14.72
C GLY A 66 1.23 16.01 14.66
N PRO A 67 0.54 17.10 14.39
CA PRO A 67 -0.92 17.12 14.39
C PRO A 67 -1.48 16.38 13.18
N VAL A 68 -2.41 15.46 13.42
CA VAL A 68 -3.08 14.62 12.38
C VAL A 68 -3.77 15.49 11.31
N HIS A 69 -4.25 16.68 11.65
CA HIS A 69 -4.93 17.56 10.68
C HIS A 69 -4.02 18.08 9.55
N LYS A 70 -2.71 17.89 9.66
CA LYS A 70 -1.75 18.20 8.60
C LYS A 70 -1.51 17.02 7.63
N LEU A 71 -2.10 15.85 7.90
CA LEU A 71 -2.00 14.72 7.00
C LEU A 71 -2.94 14.90 5.81
N GLU A 72 -2.40 14.67 4.64
CA GLU A 72 -3.15 14.70 3.39
C GLU A 72 -2.83 13.47 2.52
N ALA A 73 -3.73 13.13 1.62
CA ALA A 73 -3.47 12.10 0.63
C ALA A 73 -2.53 12.66 -0.44
N VAL A 74 -1.36 12.11 -0.58
CA VAL A 74 -0.31 12.63 -1.48
C VAL A 74 -0.22 11.84 -2.79
N LEU A 75 -0.59 10.57 -2.77
CA LEU A 75 -0.39 9.67 -3.91
C LEU A 75 -1.44 8.57 -3.96
N THR A 76 -2.05 8.38 -5.14
CA THR A 76 -2.83 7.18 -5.44
C THR A 76 -1.94 6.14 -6.14
N THR A 77 -1.94 4.91 -5.63
CA THR A 77 -1.29 3.77 -6.28
C THR A 77 -2.36 2.81 -6.78
N GLY A 78 -2.43 2.62 -8.09
CA GLY A 78 -3.33 1.69 -8.76
C GLY A 78 -2.60 0.42 -9.21
N TYR A 79 -3.27 -0.72 -9.17
CA TYR A 79 -2.79 -1.99 -9.72
C TYR A 79 -3.91 -3.01 -9.81
N ARG A 80 -3.75 -4.00 -10.70
CA ARG A 80 -4.60 -5.18 -10.74
C ARG A 80 -3.92 -6.28 -9.93
N ARG A 81 -4.68 -6.96 -9.04
CA ARG A 81 -4.16 -8.03 -8.19
C ARG A 81 -4.84 -9.35 -8.47
N THR A 82 -4.04 -10.37 -8.75
CA THR A 82 -4.45 -11.77 -8.69
C THR A 82 -3.94 -12.37 -7.39
N THR A 83 -4.78 -13.11 -6.67
CA THR A 83 -4.40 -13.80 -5.44
C THR A 83 -4.53 -15.29 -5.65
N VAL A 84 -3.46 -16.02 -5.33
CA VAL A 84 -3.41 -17.48 -5.35
C VAL A 84 -3.21 -17.96 -3.91
N PHE A 85 -4.06 -18.84 -3.47
CA PHE A 85 -3.93 -19.51 -2.18
C PHE A 85 -3.45 -20.95 -2.41
N LEU A 86 -2.40 -21.32 -1.71
CA LEU A 86 -1.80 -22.65 -1.72
C LEU A 86 -2.12 -23.31 -0.37
N PRO A 87 -3.12 -24.20 -0.30
CA PRO A 87 -3.46 -24.86 0.95
C PRO A 87 -2.35 -25.84 1.37
N GLN A 88 -2.30 -26.12 2.65
CA GLN A 88 -1.41 -27.16 3.16
C GLN A 88 -1.79 -28.53 2.58
N SER A 89 -0.81 -29.30 2.18
CA SER A 89 -0.95 -30.65 1.63
C SER A 89 0.35 -31.45 1.85
N GLU A 90 0.39 -32.72 1.50
CA GLU A 90 1.62 -33.53 1.54
C GLU A 90 2.76 -32.92 0.70
N LYS A 91 2.42 -32.28 -0.46
CA LYS A 91 3.38 -31.61 -1.34
C LYS A 91 3.64 -30.16 -0.97
N ASN A 92 2.81 -29.56 -0.14
CA ASN A 92 2.91 -28.18 0.32
C ASN A 92 2.73 -28.16 1.86
N PRO A 93 3.77 -28.42 2.63
CA PRO A 93 3.66 -28.57 4.08
C PRO A 93 3.27 -27.29 4.81
N VAL A 94 3.39 -26.12 4.16
CA VAL A 94 3.07 -24.83 4.73
C VAL A 94 2.05 -24.12 3.85
N ALA A 95 0.86 -23.86 4.41
CA ALA A 95 -0.13 -23.04 3.70
C ALA A 95 0.45 -21.65 3.39
N SER A 96 0.29 -21.21 2.16
CA SER A 96 0.84 -19.93 1.71
C SER A 96 -0.12 -19.19 0.77
N ARG A 97 0.15 -17.91 0.62
CA ARG A 97 -0.58 -17.05 -0.31
C ARG A 97 0.42 -16.29 -1.17
N MET A 98 0.18 -16.30 -2.46
CA MET A 98 0.90 -15.49 -3.41
C MET A 98 -0.05 -14.43 -4.01
N THR A 99 0.43 -13.21 -4.17
CA THR A 99 -0.26 -12.17 -4.92
C THR A 99 0.60 -11.70 -6.07
N VAL A 100 -0.02 -11.48 -7.23
CA VAL A 100 0.61 -10.97 -8.44
C VAL A 100 -0.05 -9.63 -8.77
N ASP A 101 0.71 -8.55 -8.68
CA ASP A 101 0.27 -7.20 -8.99
C ASP A 101 0.83 -6.77 -10.35
N THR A 102 -0.08 -6.35 -11.23
CA THR A 102 0.20 -5.91 -12.60
C THR A 102 -0.42 -4.53 -12.85
N ASN A 103 -0.08 -3.90 -13.97
CA ASN A 103 -0.61 -2.59 -14.36
C ASN A 103 -0.43 -1.54 -13.26
N LEU A 104 0.79 -1.47 -12.71
CA LEU A 104 1.10 -0.50 -11.66
C LEU A 104 1.02 0.92 -12.21
N THR A 105 0.30 1.77 -11.49
CA THR A 105 0.16 3.19 -11.79
C THR A 105 0.27 4.03 -10.54
N TRP A 106 0.72 5.27 -10.70
CA TRP A 106 0.80 6.28 -9.64
C TRP A 106 0.27 7.61 -10.14
N THR A 107 -0.59 8.22 -9.33
CA THR A 107 -1.18 9.53 -9.61
C THR A 107 -0.96 10.43 -8.41
N PRO A 108 -0.18 11.52 -8.53
CA PRO A 108 -0.03 12.51 -7.47
C PRO A 108 -1.38 13.16 -7.14
N LEU A 109 -1.63 13.38 -5.85
CA LEU A 109 -2.85 14.02 -5.34
C LEU A 109 -2.57 15.39 -4.71
N SER A 110 -1.34 15.65 -4.29
CA SER A 110 -0.91 16.86 -3.60
C SER A 110 -0.08 17.75 -4.51
N GLU A 111 -0.27 19.07 -4.42
CA GLU A 111 0.53 20.08 -5.15
C GLU A 111 2.02 20.04 -4.75
N ASN A 112 2.35 19.62 -3.55
CA ASN A 112 3.72 19.50 -3.08
C ASN A 112 4.53 18.44 -3.83
N ILE A 113 3.87 17.48 -4.47
CA ILE A 113 4.50 16.48 -5.35
C ILE A 113 4.48 16.97 -6.81
N LEU A 114 3.60 17.92 -7.14
CA LEU A 114 3.41 18.46 -8.49
C LEU A 114 4.46 19.50 -8.91
N MET A 115 5.50 19.75 -8.13
CA MET A 115 6.57 20.71 -8.45
C MET A 115 7.30 20.45 -9.78
N ALA A 116 6.95 19.38 -10.50
CA ALA A 116 7.48 19.04 -11.82
C ALA A 116 6.63 19.52 -13.02
N GLY A 117 5.65 20.38 -12.83
CA GLY A 117 5.17 21.24 -13.93
C GLY A 117 4.01 20.75 -14.78
N VAL A 118 3.14 19.84 -14.33
CA VAL A 118 1.94 19.45 -15.11
C VAL A 118 0.67 19.56 -14.27
N ASN A 119 -0.24 20.43 -14.70
CA ASN A 119 -1.50 20.73 -14.01
C ASN A 119 -2.66 19.97 -14.66
N TYR A 120 -3.25 19.01 -13.94
CA TYR A 120 -4.51 18.37 -14.31
C TYR A 120 -5.55 18.54 -13.20
N ARG A 121 -6.83 18.60 -13.59
CA ARG A 121 -7.95 18.63 -12.66
C ARG A 121 -8.67 17.28 -12.66
N ASN A 122 -8.99 16.76 -11.46
CA ASN A 122 -9.82 15.58 -11.31
C ASN A 122 -11.31 15.90 -11.54
N PHE A 123 -12.20 14.89 -11.48
CA PHE A 123 -13.65 15.02 -11.62
C PHE A 123 -14.28 16.03 -10.64
N HIS A 124 -13.60 16.37 -9.55
CA HIS A 124 -14.05 17.36 -8.56
C HIS A 124 -13.36 18.72 -8.73
N GLY A 125 -12.62 18.93 -9.82
CA GLY A 125 -11.93 20.18 -10.12
C GLY A 125 -10.59 20.37 -9.39
N ASN A 126 -10.10 19.37 -8.66
CA ASN A 126 -8.80 19.41 -7.99
C ASN A 126 -7.68 19.15 -9.01
N LEU A 127 -6.52 19.80 -8.80
CA LEU A 127 -5.33 19.54 -9.59
C LEU A 127 -4.87 18.10 -9.36
N VAL A 128 -4.75 17.33 -10.44
CA VAL A 128 -4.27 15.95 -10.42
C VAL A 128 -3.06 15.89 -11.34
N GLY A 129 -1.99 15.31 -10.85
CA GLY A 129 -0.80 15.09 -11.66
C GLY A 129 -1.01 14.05 -12.75
N THR A 130 -0.08 14.00 -13.66
CA THR A 130 -0.03 12.95 -14.70
C THR A 130 0.07 11.58 -14.04
N THR A 131 -0.72 10.62 -14.50
CA THR A 131 -0.58 9.24 -14.07
C THR A 131 0.62 8.60 -14.74
N TYR A 132 1.53 8.10 -13.94
CA TYR A 132 2.69 7.33 -14.38
C TYR A 132 2.38 5.84 -14.26
N GLY A 133 2.90 5.04 -15.16
CA GLY A 133 2.65 3.60 -15.15
C GLY A 133 3.89 2.78 -15.49
N LEU A 134 3.93 1.58 -14.92
CA LEU A 134 4.88 0.53 -15.30
C LEU A 134 4.09 -0.67 -15.86
N PRO A 135 3.67 -0.62 -17.13
CA PRO A 135 2.76 -1.62 -17.70
C PRO A 135 3.39 -3.03 -17.77
N ASN A 136 4.69 -3.12 -17.87
CA ASN A 136 5.44 -4.38 -17.98
C ASN A 136 6.01 -4.85 -16.63
N ALA A 137 5.80 -4.10 -15.55
CA ALA A 137 6.26 -4.51 -14.24
C ALA A 137 5.25 -5.44 -13.57
N VAL A 138 5.76 -6.50 -12.97
CA VAL A 138 5.00 -7.45 -12.17
C VAL A 138 5.61 -7.52 -10.78
N ILE A 139 4.79 -7.34 -9.75
CA ILE A 139 5.23 -7.52 -8.37
C ILE A 139 4.59 -8.79 -7.83
N ILE A 140 5.42 -9.76 -7.47
CA ILE A 140 5.00 -10.98 -6.80
C ILE A 140 5.29 -10.81 -5.30
N GLU A 141 4.29 -11.03 -4.46
CA GLU A 141 4.42 -11.04 -3.00
C GLU A 141 3.95 -12.38 -2.49
N THR A 142 4.85 -13.13 -1.88
CA THR A 142 4.55 -14.39 -1.21
C THR A 142 4.37 -14.17 0.28
N LYS A 143 3.50 -14.92 0.89
CA LYS A 143 3.28 -14.96 2.34
C LYS A 143 3.16 -16.40 2.78
N SER A 144 4.13 -16.84 3.56
CA SER A 144 4.16 -18.13 4.24
C SER A 144 4.33 -17.91 5.75
N GLY A 145 4.49 -18.98 6.50
CA GLY A 145 4.94 -18.92 7.88
C GLY A 145 6.42 -18.55 8.00
N VAL A 146 7.11 -19.16 8.96
CA VAL A 146 8.56 -18.97 9.16
C VAL A 146 9.36 -19.59 8.01
N GLU A 147 8.88 -20.72 7.49
CA GLU A 147 9.55 -21.45 6.41
C GLU A 147 9.12 -20.94 5.03
N PRO A 148 10.04 -20.96 4.05
CA PRO A 148 9.72 -20.66 2.68
C PRO A 148 8.63 -21.58 2.13
N SER A 149 7.72 -21.03 1.34
CA SER A 149 6.68 -21.81 0.69
C SER A 149 7.17 -22.46 -0.61
N VAL A 150 6.39 -23.40 -1.13
CA VAL A 150 6.62 -23.98 -2.46
C VAL A 150 6.67 -22.88 -3.54
N ALA A 151 5.89 -21.82 -3.40
CA ALA A 151 5.94 -20.70 -4.33
C ALA A 151 7.28 -19.94 -4.26
N ASP A 152 7.84 -19.76 -3.06
CA ASP A 152 9.17 -19.14 -2.89
C ASP A 152 10.24 -19.99 -3.56
N GLN A 153 10.20 -21.33 -3.35
CA GLN A 153 11.16 -22.24 -3.95
C GLN A 153 11.11 -22.19 -5.47
N HIS A 154 9.91 -22.23 -6.08
CA HIS A 154 9.79 -22.14 -7.54
C HIS A 154 10.32 -20.82 -8.11
N LEU A 155 10.13 -19.70 -7.39
CA LEU A 155 10.69 -18.42 -7.80
C LEU A 155 12.22 -18.43 -7.75
N TRP A 156 12.80 -19.00 -6.70
CA TRP A 156 14.27 -19.11 -6.57
C TRP A 156 14.88 -20.06 -7.61
N ASP A 157 14.24 -21.18 -7.88
CA ASP A 157 14.66 -22.13 -8.93
C ASP A 157 14.64 -21.48 -10.32
N ALA A 158 13.73 -20.52 -10.52
CA ALA A 158 13.66 -19.69 -11.73
C ALA A 158 14.63 -18.49 -11.72
N GLY A 159 15.50 -18.37 -10.71
CA GLY A 159 16.47 -17.29 -10.57
C GLY A 159 15.88 -15.96 -10.09
N ILE A 160 14.62 -15.97 -9.60
CA ILE A 160 13.94 -14.77 -9.09
C ILE A 160 14.20 -14.66 -7.59
N THR A 161 15.03 -13.70 -7.19
CA THR A 161 15.40 -13.47 -5.79
C THR A 161 14.51 -12.41 -5.13
N PRO A 162 14.27 -12.51 -3.79
CA PRO A 162 13.52 -11.50 -3.06
C PRO A 162 14.14 -10.11 -3.14
N SER A 163 13.30 -9.10 -3.30
CA SER A 163 13.70 -7.70 -3.29
C SER A 163 12.79 -6.89 -2.37
N LYS A 164 13.35 -5.92 -1.65
CA LYS A 164 12.57 -4.98 -0.85
C LYS A 164 11.97 -3.92 -1.78
N ILE A 165 10.65 -3.90 -1.90
CA ILE A 165 9.93 -2.90 -2.67
C ILE A 165 8.80 -2.27 -1.85
N SER A 166 8.62 -0.98 -1.97
CA SER A 166 7.44 -0.26 -1.50
C SER A 166 6.79 0.45 -2.67
N LYS A 167 5.58 0.02 -3.06
CA LYS A 167 4.82 0.68 -4.14
C LYS A 167 4.68 2.18 -3.94
N PHE A 168 4.45 2.61 -2.69
CA PHE A 168 4.38 4.02 -2.34
C PHE A 168 5.71 4.75 -2.57
N ALA A 169 6.81 4.24 -1.99
CA ALA A 169 8.13 4.87 -2.14
C ALA A 169 8.60 4.86 -3.60
N THR A 170 8.31 3.78 -4.36
CA THR A 170 8.59 3.72 -5.79
C THR A 170 7.83 4.80 -6.55
N GLY A 171 6.54 5.02 -6.23
CA GLY A 171 5.76 6.08 -6.85
C GLY A 171 6.28 7.47 -6.52
N VAL A 172 6.62 7.74 -5.26
CA VAL A 172 7.20 9.03 -4.85
C VAL A 172 8.55 9.29 -5.53
N ALA A 173 9.36 8.25 -5.73
CA ALA A 173 10.65 8.39 -6.42
C ALA A 173 10.54 8.51 -7.95
N ALA A 174 9.39 8.14 -8.53
CA ALA A 174 9.14 8.21 -9.98
C ALA A 174 8.47 9.54 -10.40
N LEU A 175 8.02 10.34 -9.42
CA LEU A 175 7.37 11.64 -9.62
C LEU A 175 8.35 12.80 -9.41
#